data_88f1ce3a7d396c0db14b31e4f2fb6c19
#
_entry.id   88f1ce3a7d396c0db14b31e4f2fb6c19
#
_cell.length_a   1.000
_cell.length_b   1.000
_cell.length_c   1.000
_cell.angle_alpha   90.00
_cell.angle_beta   90.00
_cell.angle_gamma   90.00
#
_symmetry.space_group_name_H-M   'P 1'
#
loop_
_entity.id
_entity.type
_entity.pdbx_description
1 polymer ?
#
loop_
_entity_poly.entity_id
_entity_poly.type
_entity_poly.pdbx_seq_one_letter_code
_entity_poly.pdbx_strand_id
1 'polypeptide(L)'
;MADSSTSKLNLSTEPIQIATEDARELQITNQATAEDGSLTQITFMNPKLYVAAADRHIHVLKKYDEIHVQLTPKKNTVLHVAAQFGRADCVKWILQLPSPSSLLQQPNEKGDTALHLAAREGHLTVVKNLIDAAKQPKRDLEGGSTAVCKVMLRMTNGDKDTALHEAVRHHHPKVVKLLIQEDPEFTYGANTEGNTPLYIAAERGFRDLVHMILDNCSSPAHDGVNGGTALHAAILSAMTRKILTWNPALTKQLDANGWSPLHFAAYVGCHRTIVRQLLKNSDRYVIYLGVKDHGIGKRTALCYHPIKKNTLISYILE
;
A
#
# COMPACT_ATOMS: atom_id res chain seq x y z
N MET A 1 -22.45 33.38 42.98
CA MET A 1 -21.02 33.03 43.03
C MET A 1 -20.89 31.66 42.35
N ALA A 2 -20.59 31.69 41.09
CA ALA A 2 -20.40 30.49 40.27
C ALA A 2 -19.01 30.61 39.63
N ASP A 3 -18.16 29.67 39.95
CA ASP A 3 -16.78 29.62 39.49
C ASP A 3 -16.74 28.75 38.25
N SER A 4 -16.39 29.35 37.13
CA SER A 4 -16.25 28.68 35.83
C SER A 4 -14.80 28.35 35.60
N SER A 5 -14.41 27.07 35.82
CA SER A 5 -13.09 26.55 35.52
C SER A 5 -13.08 26.08 34.06
N THR A 6 -12.56 26.88 33.16
CA THR A 6 -12.20 26.46 31.81
C THR A 6 -10.88 25.73 31.83
N SER A 7 -10.89 24.39 31.69
CA SER A 7 -9.72 23.59 31.46
C SER A 7 -9.25 23.75 30.00
N LYS A 8 -8.12 24.42 29.81
CA LYS A 8 -7.39 24.47 28.56
C LYS A 8 -6.73 23.09 28.32
N LEU A 9 -7.18 22.38 27.32
CA LEU A 9 -6.49 21.22 26.77
C LEU A 9 -5.20 21.70 26.07
N ASN A 10 -4.08 21.45 26.70
CA ASN A 10 -2.77 21.57 26.06
C ASN A 10 -2.64 20.42 25.07
N LEU A 11 -2.72 20.70 23.78
CA LEU A 11 -2.20 19.83 22.72
C LEU A 11 -0.67 19.89 22.81
N SER A 12 -0.07 18.93 23.49
CA SER A 12 1.37 18.68 23.37
C SER A 12 1.62 18.00 22.03
N THR A 13 2.22 18.75 21.14
CA THR A 13 2.81 18.28 19.88
C THR A 13 4.01 17.38 20.21
N GLU A 14 3.84 16.06 20.06
CA GLU A 14 4.97 15.11 20.02
C GLU A 14 5.26 14.70 18.57
N PRO A 15 6.23 15.30 17.87
CA PRO A 15 6.84 14.73 16.69
C PRO A 15 8.36 14.50 16.78
N ILE A 16 8.98 14.60 17.97
CA ILE A 16 10.44 14.78 18.07
C ILE A 16 11.23 13.48 18.32
N GLN A 17 10.60 12.40 18.82
CA GLN A 17 11.37 11.21 19.23
C GLN A 17 11.86 10.33 18.09
N ILE A 18 11.11 10.19 16.99
CA ILE A 18 11.54 9.32 15.86
C ILE A 18 12.68 9.97 15.05
N ALA A 19 12.64 11.29 14.89
CA ALA A 19 13.73 12.03 14.22
C ALA A 19 15.05 12.00 14.98
N THR A 20 15.02 11.82 16.30
CA THR A 20 16.23 11.80 17.14
C THR A 20 16.96 10.46 17.12
N GLU A 21 16.28 9.33 16.89
CA GLU A 21 16.91 8.00 16.77
C GLU A 21 17.70 7.88 15.46
N ASP A 22 17.10 8.22 14.33
CA ASP A 22 17.79 8.23 13.03
C ASP A 22 18.97 9.24 13.01
N ALA A 23 18.83 10.38 13.70
CA ALA A 23 19.90 11.37 13.82
C ALA A 23 21.03 10.94 14.77
N ARG A 24 20.74 10.10 15.79
CA ARG A 24 21.75 9.51 16.70
C ARG A 24 22.52 8.38 16.02
N GLU A 25 21.89 7.52 15.24
CA GLU A 25 22.57 6.52 14.41
C GLU A 25 23.57 7.16 13.44
N LEU A 26 23.23 8.33 12.86
CA LEU A 26 24.13 9.10 11.99
C LEU A 26 25.40 9.62 12.70
N GLN A 27 25.36 9.84 14.02
CA GLN A 27 26.55 10.28 14.76
C GLN A 27 27.49 9.12 15.12
N ILE A 28 26.98 7.90 15.28
CA ILE A 28 27.77 6.73 15.67
C ILE A 28 28.55 6.14 14.48
N THR A 29 28.02 6.24 13.26
CA THR A 29 28.64 5.66 12.05
C THR A 29 29.78 6.49 11.46
N ASN A 30 29.97 7.73 11.87
CA ASN A 30 31.11 8.55 11.42
C ASN A 30 32.48 8.14 11.99
N GLN A 31 32.56 7.07 12.80
CA GLN A 31 33.80 6.57 13.41
C GLN A 31 34.22 5.17 12.94
N ALA A 32 33.55 4.56 11.96
CA ALA A 32 33.97 3.27 11.42
C ALA A 32 35.09 3.46 10.39
N THR A 33 36.27 3.03 10.74
CA THR A 33 37.52 3.03 9.96
C THR A 33 37.40 2.13 8.72
N ALA A 34 37.93 2.65 7.61
CA ALA A 34 38.04 1.96 6.33
C ALA A 34 39.09 0.83 6.40
N GLU A 35 38.67 -0.39 6.12
CA GLU A 35 39.55 -1.46 5.62
C GLU A 35 38.86 -2.11 4.44
N ASP A 36 39.18 -1.73 3.27
CA ASP A 36 39.45 -2.45 2.02
C ASP A 36 39.38 -1.50 0.81
N GLY A 37 40.32 -1.64 -0.06
CA GLY A 37 40.71 -0.69 -1.12
C GLY A 37 39.82 -0.62 -2.36
N SER A 38 38.49 -0.42 -2.19
CA SER A 38 37.59 0.00 -3.25
C SER A 38 36.79 1.22 -2.78
N LEU A 39 37.29 2.41 -3.19
CA LEU A 39 36.69 3.71 -2.88
C LEU A 39 35.35 3.92 -3.65
N THR A 40 34.30 3.28 -3.24
CA THR A 40 32.97 3.88 -3.37
C THR A 40 32.79 4.79 -2.16
N GLN A 41 33.04 6.06 -2.34
CA GLN A 41 32.85 7.10 -1.30
C GLN A 41 31.36 7.13 -0.94
N ILE A 42 30.94 6.33 0.08
CA ILE A 42 29.61 6.43 0.65
C ILE A 42 29.57 7.75 1.40
N THR A 43 29.03 8.78 0.78
CA THR A 43 28.82 10.08 1.40
C THR A 43 27.63 9.97 2.34
N PHE A 44 27.90 9.79 3.62
CA PHE A 44 26.84 9.78 4.64
C PHE A 44 26.16 11.14 4.69
N MET A 45 24.84 11.14 4.78
CA MET A 45 24.06 12.37 4.87
C MET A 45 24.43 13.15 6.13
N ASN A 46 24.75 14.43 5.95
CA ASN A 46 25.03 15.32 7.08
C ASN A 46 23.77 15.40 7.99
N PRO A 47 23.89 15.22 9.32
CA PRO A 47 22.75 15.30 10.24
C PRO A 47 21.95 16.59 10.12
N LYS A 48 22.61 17.74 9.87
CA LYS A 48 21.92 19.01 9.65
C LYS A 48 21.10 19.02 8.36
N LEU A 49 21.56 18.30 7.32
CA LEU A 49 20.83 18.15 6.06
C LEU A 49 19.58 17.30 6.27
N TYR A 50 19.69 16.20 7.04
CA TYR A 50 18.55 15.38 7.42
C TYR A 50 17.49 16.19 8.15
N VAL A 51 17.88 16.88 9.22
CA VAL A 51 16.96 17.74 10.00
C VAL A 51 16.35 18.83 9.11
N ALA A 52 17.14 19.45 8.24
CA ALA A 52 16.62 20.48 7.34
C ALA A 52 15.55 19.94 6.36
N ALA A 53 15.71 18.72 5.86
CA ALA A 53 14.74 18.06 5.00
C ALA A 53 13.48 17.66 5.79
N ALA A 54 13.64 17.16 7.03
CA ALA A 54 12.54 16.75 7.91
C ALA A 54 11.73 17.95 8.44
N ASP A 55 12.36 19.11 8.69
CA ASP A 55 11.75 20.27 9.36
C ASP A 55 11.46 21.46 8.43
N ARG A 56 11.51 21.28 7.10
CA ARG A 56 11.21 22.33 6.09
C ARG A 56 12.20 23.49 6.04
N HIS A 57 13.45 23.30 6.46
CA HIS A 57 14.45 24.36 6.45
C HIS A 57 15.16 24.47 5.09
N ILE A 58 14.42 24.87 4.05
CA ILE A 58 14.94 24.97 2.65
C ILE A 58 16.19 25.86 2.58
N HIS A 59 16.27 26.94 3.37
CA HIS A 59 17.44 27.83 3.41
C HIS A 59 18.72 27.11 3.88
N VAL A 60 18.57 26.05 4.69
CA VAL A 60 19.69 25.19 5.09
C VAL A 60 20.04 24.23 3.97
N LEU A 61 19.04 23.59 3.34
CA LEU A 61 19.25 22.69 2.20
C LEU A 61 20.05 23.37 1.08
N LYS A 62 19.77 24.65 0.81
CA LYS A 62 20.47 25.46 -0.23
C LYS A 62 21.94 25.70 0.05
N LYS A 63 22.41 25.47 1.27
CA LYS A 63 23.84 25.68 1.64
C LYS A 63 24.73 24.46 1.35
N TYR A 64 24.12 23.34 0.99
CA TYR A 64 24.83 22.10 0.72
C TYR A 64 24.88 21.84 -0.77
N ASP A 65 26.07 21.58 -1.27
CA ASP A 65 26.27 21.06 -2.61
C ASP A 65 26.04 19.56 -2.63
N GLU A 66 25.72 19.01 -3.81
CA GLU A 66 25.57 17.56 -4.04
C GLU A 66 24.66 16.81 -3.05
N ILE A 67 23.59 17.45 -2.60
CA ILE A 67 22.63 16.83 -1.65
C ILE A 67 21.98 15.54 -2.18
N HIS A 68 22.03 15.35 -3.51
CA HIS A 68 21.42 14.20 -4.20
C HIS A 68 22.23 12.91 -4.03
N VAL A 69 23.52 12.97 -3.68
CA VAL A 69 24.38 11.81 -3.46
C VAL A 69 24.54 11.43 -1.99
N GLN A 70 24.10 12.29 -1.07
CA GLN A 70 24.18 12.01 0.36
C GLN A 70 23.05 11.07 0.79
N LEU A 71 23.44 9.99 1.48
CA LEU A 71 22.50 8.93 1.90
C LEU A 71 22.53 8.75 3.42
N THR A 72 21.37 8.47 4.01
CA THR A 72 21.31 7.96 5.39
C THR A 72 21.85 6.52 5.46
N PRO A 73 22.11 5.95 6.66
CA PRO A 73 22.45 4.54 6.80
C PRO A 73 21.44 3.60 6.12
N LYS A 74 20.15 3.95 6.14
CA LYS A 74 19.06 3.23 5.44
C LYS A 74 18.98 3.57 3.95
N LYS A 75 20.00 4.19 3.38
CA LYS A 75 20.09 4.65 1.98
C LYS A 75 18.98 5.62 1.57
N ASN A 76 18.35 6.32 2.51
CA ASN A 76 17.40 7.37 2.17
C ASN A 76 18.15 8.59 1.61
N THR A 77 17.68 9.11 0.48
CA THR A 77 18.11 10.41 -0.05
C THR A 77 17.38 11.54 0.68
N VAL A 78 17.80 12.76 0.47
CA VAL A 78 17.08 13.95 0.96
C VAL A 78 15.64 14.00 0.48
N LEU A 79 15.33 13.47 -0.73
CA LEU A 79 13.97 13.39 -1.24
C LEU A 79 13.13 12.37 -0.46
N HIS A 80 13.68 11.22 -0.09
CA HIS A 80 13.01 10.25 0.78
C HIS A 80 12.64 10.87 2.11
N VAL A 81 13.57 11.54 2.77
CA VAL A 81 13.34 12.22 4.06
C VAL A 81 12.22 13.27 3.92
N ALA A 82 12.33 14.18 2.96
CA ALA A 82 11.30 15.20 2.74
C ALA A 82 9.93 14.60 2.40
N ALA A 83 9.89 13.50 1.66
CA ALA A 83 8.67 12.80 1.29
C ALA A 83 8.03 12.10 2.48
N GLN A 84 8.82 11.40 3.31
CA GLN A 84 8.36 10.73 4.51
C GLN A 84 7.71 11.70 5.51
N PHE A 85 8.33 12.88 5.69
CA PHE A 85 7.81 13.90 6.62
C PHE A 85 6.80 14.87 5.99
N GLY A 86 6.37 14.64 4.76
CA GLY A 86 5.33 15.45 4.10
C GLY A 86 5.76 16.89 3.76
N ARG A 87 7.05 17.15 3.55
CA ARG A 87 7.61 18.49 3.35
C ARG A 87 7.50 18.90 1.89
N ALA A 88 6.28 19.19 1.44
CA ALA A 88 5.94 19.46 0.04
C ALA A 88 6.80 20.57 -0.59
N ASP A 89 7.15 21.62 0.16
CA ASP A 89 7.97 22.73 -0.33
C ASP A 89 9.44 22.28 -0.55
N CYS A 90 9.99 21.46 0.39
CA CYS A 90 11.32 20.87 0.24
C CYS A 90 11.34 19.92 -0.97
N VAL A 91 10.34 19.05 -1.10
CA VAL A 91 10.18 18.14 -2.25
C VAL A 91 10.17 18.95 -3.55
N LYS A 92 9.32 19.98 -3.64
CA LYS A 92 9.23 20.81 -4.83
C LYS A 92 10.58 21.47 -5.18
N TRP A 93 11.31 21.96 -4.19
CA TRP A 93 12.63 22.56 -4.41
C TRP A 93 13.67 21.51 -4.84
N ILE A 94 13.73 20.34 -4.18
CA ILE A 94 14.66 19.25 -4.53
C ILE A 94 14.43 18.79 -5.98
N LEU A 95 13.19 18.72 -6.42
CA LEU A 95 12.82 18.31 -7.78
C LEU A 95 13.17 19.35 -8.86
N GLN A 96 13.59 20.55 -8.49
CA GLN A 96 14.12 21.59 -9.41
C GLN A 96 15.63 21.49 -9.60
N LEU A 97 16.33 20.64 -8.86
CA LEU A 97 17.78 20.43 -8.99
C LEU A 97 18.12 19.72 -10.32
N PRO A 98 19.38 19.84 -10.80
CA PRO A 98 19.82 19.06 -11.94
C PRO A 98 19.65 17.55 -11.70
N SER A 99 19.15 16.81 -12.67
CA SER A 99 18.94 15.35 -12.62
C SER A 99 17.87 14.83 -11.62
N PRO A 100 16.69 15.44 -11.51
CA PRO A 100 15.66 15.03 -10.56
C PRO A 100 15.14 13.61 -10.81
N SER A 101 15.24 13.09 -12.04
CA SER A 101 14.69 11.79 -12.41
C SER A 101 15.41 10.61 -11.79
N SER A 102 16.71 10.72 -11.51
CA SER A 102 17.41 9.66 -10.77
C SER A 102 16.88 9.56 -9.34
N LEU A 103 16.61 10.69 -8.68
CA LEU A 103 16.06 10.75 -7.32
C LEU A 103 14.62 10.19 -7.24
N LEU A 104 13.80 10.40 -8.28
CA LEU A 104 12.42 9.89 -8.31
C LEU A 104 12.35 8.36 -8.28
N GLN A 105 13.31 7.70 -8.89
CA GLN A 105 13.34 6.24 -9.03
C GLN A 105 14.35 5.57 -8.09
N GLN A 106 15.13 6.33 -7.34
CA GLN A 106 16.14 5.79 -6.45
C GLN A 106 15.46 5.04 -5.29
N PRO A 107 15.78 3.75 -5.06
CA PRO A 107 15.27 3.02 -3.92
C PRO A 107 16.18 3.25 -2.69
N ASN A 108 15.59 3.18 -1.52
CA ASN A 108 16.32 3.06 -0.25
C ASN A 108 16.69 1.59 0.03
N GLU A 109 17.20 1.29 1.23
CA GLU A 109 17.59 -0.07 1.64
C GLU A 109 16.42 -1.08 1.60
N LYS A 110 15.18 -0.64 1.84
CA LYS A 110 13.98 -1.46 1.75
C LYS A 110 13.40 -1.55 0.34
N GLY A 111 14.03 -0.90 -0.64
CA GLY A 111 13.49 -0.78 -1.99
C GLY A 111 12.42 0.32 -2.12
N ASP A 112 12.08 1.04 -1.04
CA ASP A 112 11.11 2.12 -1.12
C ASP A 112 11.68 3.30 -1.91
N THR A 113 10.90 3.86 -2.83
CA THR A 113 11.16 5.18 -3.41
C THR A 113 10.50 6.27 -2.57
N ALA A 114 10.81 7.52 -2.84
CA ALA A 114 10.14 8.65 -2.19
C ALA A 114 8.61 8.60 -2.34
N LEU A 115 8.09 8.04 -3.47
CA LEU A 115 6.67 7.86 -3.69
C LEU A 115 6.05 6.82 -2.74
N HIS A 116 6.74 5.71 -2.46
CA HIS A 116 6.28 4.71 -1.49
C HIS A 116 6.13 5.34 -0.10
N LEU A 117 7.15 6.08 0.36
CA LEU A 117 7.10 6.73 1.67
C LEU A 117 5.98 7.77 1.76
N ALA A 118 5.85 8.63 0.73
CA ALA A 118 4.78 9.64 0.70
C ALA A 118 3.37 8.99 0.66
N ALA A 119 3.21 7.87 -0.03
CA ALA A 119 1.96 7.13 -0.12
C ALA A 119 1.62 6.41 1.19
N ARG A 120 2.61 5.84 1.87
CA ARG A 120 2.51 5.20 3.20
C ARG A 120 2.01 6.18 4.25
N GLU A 121 2.56 7.39 4.25
CA GLU A 121 2.22 8.45 5.21
C GLU A 121 1.00 9.30 4.78
N GLY A 122 0.45 9.07 3.60
CA GLY A 122 -0.74 9.76 3.10
C GLY A 122 -0.51 11.22 2.67
N HIS A 123 0.70 11.60 2.35
CA HIS A 123 1.08 12.98 2.00
C HIS A 123 0.68 13.35 0.57
N LEU A 124 -0.61 13.60 0.36
CA LEU A 124 -1.21 13.86 -0.96
C LEU A 124 -0.46 14.91 -1.79
N THR A 125 -0.10 16.04 -1.17
CA THR A 125 0.60 17.15 -1.87
C THR A 125 1.99 16.70 -2.34
N VAL A 126 2.69 15.89 -1.55
CA VAL A 126 4.00 15.33 -1.92
C VAL A 126 3.83 14.36 -3.07
N VAL A 127 2.89 13.41 -2.97
CA VAL A 127 2.58 12.47 -4.06
C VAL A 127 2.29 13.21 -5.35
N LYS A 128 1.48 14.28 -5.30
CA LYS A 128 1.19 15.12 -6.46
C LYS A 128 2.45 15.77 -7.04
N ASN A 129 3.30 16.38 -6.20
CA ASN A 129 4.54 17.00 -6.65
C ASN A 129 5.48 16.01 -7.33
N LEU A 130 5.58 14.77 -6.81
CA LEU A 130 6.40 13.70 -7.40
C LEU A 130 5.87 13.28 -8.78
N ILE A 131 4.56 13.12 -8.91
CA ILE A 131 3.90 12.78 -10.18
C ILE A 131 4.06 13.92 -11.18
N ASP A 132 3.82 15.16 -10.78
CA ASP A 132 3.96 16.33 -11.66
C ASP A 132 5.42 16.47 -12.16
N ALA A 133 6.40 16.21 -11.30
CA ALA A 133 7.82 16.20 -11.70
C ALA A 133 8.15 15.07 -12.68
N ALA A 134 7.58 13.87 -12.46
CA ALA A 134 7.78 12.74 -13.38
C ALA A 134 7.14 12.97 -14.77
N LYS A 135 6.14 13.85 -14.85
CA LYS A 135 5.48 14.25 -16.11
C LYS A 135 6.20 15.38 -16.85
N GLN A 136 7.18 16.04 -16.26
CA GLN A 136 7.90 17.11 -16.93
C GLN A 136 8.68 16.58 -18.16
N PRO A 137 8.51 17.17 -19.34
CA PRO A 137 9.23 16.74 -20.52
C PRO A 137 10.74 17.00 -20.34
N LYS A 138 11.54 15.95 -20.48
CA LYS A 138 13.00 16.09 -20.59
C LYS A 138 13.39 16.41 -22.01
N ARG A 139 14.31 17.36 -22.16
CA ARG A 139 14.80 17.81 -23.48
C ARG A 139 15.51 16.72 -24.31
N ASP A 140 15.90 15.59 -23.69
CA ASP A 140 16.86 14.65 -24.28
C ASP A 140 16.40 13.18 -24.43
N LEU A 141 15.11 12.85 -24.23
CA LEU A 141 14.66 11.46 -24.37
C LEU A 141 13.46 11.36 -25.33
N GLU A 142 13.64 10.61 -26.42
CA GLU A 142 12.62 10.28 -27.44
C GLU A 142 11.42 9.43 -26.95
N GLY A 143 11.31 9.17 -25.66
CA GLY A 143 10.21 8.44 -25.06
C GLY A 143 9.42 9.28 -24.05
N GLY A 144 8.43 10.02 -24.51
CA GLY A 144 7.63 11.02 -23.80
C GLY A 144 7.51 10.91 -22.26
N SER A 145 7.36 12.05 -21.60
CA SER A 145 7.28 12.24 -20.13
C SER A 145 6.26 11.32 -19.41
N THR A 146 5.23 10.85 -20.11
CA THR A 146 4.25 9.88 -19.63
C THR A 146 4.88 8.52 -19.27
N ALA A 147 5.96 8.12 -19.97
CA ALA A 147 6.64 6.84 -19.72
C ALA A 147 7.34 6.85 -18.36
N VAL A 148 8.04 7.93 -18.00
CA VAL A 148 8.76 8.06 -16.71
C VAL A 148 7.78 8.03 -15.53
N CYS A 149 6.64 8.71 -15.66
CA CYS A 149 5.60 8.71 -14.65
C CYS A 149 5.04 7.30 -14.44
N LYS A 150 4.69 6.59 -15.50
CA LYS A 150 4.19 5.20 -15.40
C LYS A 150 5.23 4.26 -14.79
N VAL A 151 6.50 4.38 -15.17
CA VAL A 151 7.58 3.59 -14.55
C VAL A 151 7.62 3.84 -13.04
N MET A 152 7.63 5.09 -12.59
CA MET A 152 7.66 5.45 -11.17
C MET A 152 6.44 4.90 -10.41
N LEU A 153 5.22 5.00 -10.98
CA LEU A 153 4.00 4.49 -10.35
C LEU A 153 3.98 2.96 -10.20
N ARG A 154 4.64 2.26 -11.14
CA ARG A 154 4.69 0.80 -11.21
C ARG A 154 5.87 0.19 -10.46
N MET A 155 6.79 1.00 -9.98
CA MET A 155 7.91 0.51 -9.18
C MET A 155 7.43 -0.19 -7.92
N THR A 156 8.14 -1.25 -7.55
CA THR A 156 7.87 -2.01 -6.34
C THR A 156 9.05 -1.92 -5.38
N ASN A 157 8.77 -1.95 -4.09
CA ASN A 157 9.78 -2.05 -3.04
C ASN A 157 10.26 -3.51 -2.84
N GLY A 158 11.04 -3.77 -1.79
CA GLY A 158 11.56 -5.09 -1.45
C GLY A 158 10.47 -6.14 -1.16
N ASP A 159 9.32 -5.71 -0.69
CA ASP A 159 8.15 -6.57 -0.45
C ASP A 159 7.26 -6.71 -1.69
N LYS A 160 7.68 -6.20 -2.85
CA LYS A 160 6.92 -6.07 -4.08
C LYS A 160 5.66 -5.20 -3.94
N ASP A 161 5.58 -4.37 -2.91
CA ASP A 161 4.53 -3.38 -2.80
C ASP A 161 4.77 -2.22 -3.76
N THR A 162 3.75 -1.78 -4.47
CA THR A 162 3.74 -0.48 -5.15
C THR A 162 3.30 0.62 -4.18
N ALA A 163 3.46 1.88 -4.55
CA ALA A 163 2.93 2.99 -3.77
C ALA A 163 1.41 2.88 -3.53
N LEU A 164 0.66 2.23 -4.43
CA LEU A 164 -0.77 1.97 -4.23
C LEU A 164 -1.02 0.95 -3.11
N HIS A 165 -0.22 -0.12 -3.01
CA HIS A 165 -0.33 -1.07 -1.88
C HIS A 165 -0.15 -0.34 -0.56
N GLU A 166 0.86 0.51 -0.46
CA GLU A 166 1.13 1.31 0.73
C GLU A 166 -0.02 2.26 1.08
N ALA A 167 -0.54 3.00 0.10
CA ALA A 167 -1.66 3.92 0.31
C ALA A 167 -2.94 3.20 0.76
N VAL A 168 -3.21 2.01 0.20
CA VAL A 168 -4.36 1.17 0.58
C VAL A 168 -4.17 0.59 1.98
N ARG A 169 -2.98 0.03 2.28
CA ARG A 169 -2.66 -0.58 3.58
C ARG A 169 -2.87 0.40 4.74
N HIS A 170 -2.54 1.67 4.53
CA HIS A 170 -2.64 2.72 5.55
C HIS A 170 -3.90 3.57 5.44
N HIS A 171 -4.86 3.19 4.57
CA HIS A 171 -6.16 3.84 4.38
C HIS A 171 -6.05 5.34 4.02
N HIS A 172 -5.35 5.65 2.93
CA HIS A 172 -5.23 7.01 2.43
C HIS A 172 -6.05 7.24 1.14
N PRO A 173 -7.38 7.41 1.22
CA PRO A 173 -8.27 7.39 0.05
C PRO A 173 -7.96 8.46 -0.99
N LYS A 174 -7.50 9.64 -0.56
CA LYS A 174 -7.13 10.72 -1.49
C LYS A 174 -5.89 10.37 -2.32
N VAL A 175 -4.90 9.71 -1.70
CA VAL A 175 -3.69 9.23 -2.38
C VAL A 175 -4.04 8.07 -3.31
N VAL A 176 -4.82 7.09 -2.82
CA VAL A 176 -5.32 5.96 -3.63
C VAL A 176 -6.01 6.45 -4.90
N LYS A 177 -6.95 7.41 -4.76
CA LYS A 177 -7.65 8.01 -5.91
C LYS A 177 -6.69 8.61 -6.92
N LEU A 178 -5.71 9.40 -6.46
CA LEU A 178 -4.74 10.03 -7.34
C LEU A 178 -3.89 9.01 -8.08
N LEU A 179 -3.34 8.00 -7.38
CA LEU A 179 -2.50 6.97 -7.98
C LEU A 179 -3.24 6.16 -9.06
N ILE A 180 -4.49 5.78 -8.80
CA ILE A 180 -5.32 5.06 -9.79
C ILE A 180 -5.63 5.95 -11.00
N GLN A 181 -5.95 7.23 -10.80
CA GLN A 181 -6.26 8.16 -11.89
C GLN A 181 -5.07 8.39 -12.82
N GLU A 182 -3.84 8.27 -12.30
CA GLU A 182 -2.61 8.47 -13.09
C GLU A 182 -2.23 7.25 -13.94
N ASP A 183 -2.64 6.05 -13.54
CA ASP A 183 -2.41 4.83 -14.33
C ASP A 183 -3.57 3.82 -14.13
N PRO A 184 -4.77 4.12 -14.65
CA PRO A 184 -5.96 3.30 -14.42
C PRO A 184 -5.89 1.93 -15.11
N GLU A 185 -5.02 1.79 -16.11
CA GLU A 185 -4.86 0.56 -16.90
C GLU A 185 -3.84 -0.42 -16.31
N PHE A 186 -3.10 0.00 -15.30
CA PHE A 186 -2.11 -0.88 -14.71
C PHE A 186 -2.78 -1.91 -13.79
N THR A 187 -2.48 -3.17 -14.04
CA THR A 187 -2.84 -4.27 -13.14
C THR A 187 -1.86 -4.32 -12.00
N TYR A 188 -2.26 -3.81 -10.84
CA TYR A 188 -1.45 -3.86 -9.62
C TYR A 188 -1.41 -5.29 -9.09
N GLY A 189 -0.33 -6.02 -9.43
CA GLY A 189 -0.15 -7.43 -9.08
C GLY A 189 0.01 -7.67 -7.58
N ALA A 190 0.14 -8.94 -7.21
CA ALA A 190 0.34 -9.34 -5.81
C ALA A 190 1.76 -9.02 -5.32
N ASN A 191 1.87 -8.61 -4.07
CA ASN A 191 3.13 -8.42 -3.36
C ASN A 191 3.75 -9.77 -2.92
N THR A 192 4.82 -9.76 -2.12
CA THR A 192 5.50 -10.99 -1.62
C THR A 192 4.60 -11.86 -0.75
N GLU A 193 3.60 -11.29 -0.07
CA GLU A 193 2.61 -12.02 0.71
C GLU A 193 1.48 -12.61 -0.15
N GLY A 194 1.46 -12.31 -1.44
CA GLY A 194 0.39 -12.69 -2.36
C GLY A 194 -0.78 -11.70 -2.39
N ASN A 195 -0.68 -10.55 -1.71
CA ASN A 195 -1.77 -9.60 -1.59
C ASN A 195 -1.76 -8.53 -2.68
N THR A 196 -2.91 -8.32 -3.32
CA THR A 196 -3.16 -7.19 -4.22
C THR A 196 -3.78 -6.02 -3.45
N PRO A 197 -3.74 -4.77 -3.96
CA PRO A 197 -4.40 -3.64 -3.32
C PRO A 197 -5.90 -3.88 -3.05
N LEU A 198 -6.61 -4.52 -3.97
CA LEU A 198 -8.03 -4.86 -3.80
C LEU A 198 -8.24 -5.87 -2.67
N TYR A 199 -7.37 -6.89 -2.58
CA TYR A 199 -7.42 -7.86 -1.49
C TYR A 199 -7.20 -7.19 -0.13
N ILE A 200 -6.16 -6.37 0.00
CA ILE A 200 -5.86 -5.62 1.23
C ILE A 200 -7.05 -4.74 1.66
N ALA A 201 -7.66 -4.03 0.71
CA ALA A 201 -8.83 -3.19 0.99
C ALA A 201 -10.03 -4.03 1.49
N ALA A 202 -10.28 -5.18 0.86
CA ALA A 202 -11.35 -6.10 1.24
C ALA A 202 -11.12 -6.75 2.61
N GLU A 203 -9.90 -7.22 2.87
CA GLU A 203 -9.50 -7.84 4.13
C GLU A 203 -9.63 -6.87 5.31
N ARG A 204 -9.18 -5.63 5.12
CA ARG A 204 -9.23 -4.59 6.16
C ARG A 204 -10.59 -3.91 6.31
N GLY A 205 -11.55 -4.26 5.49
CA GLY A 205 -12.89 -3.70 5.57
C GLY A 205 -13.01 -2.27 5.02
N PHE A 206 -12.07 -1.80 4.21
CA PHE A 206 -12.05 -0.44 3.65
C PHE A 206 -13.00 -0.32 2.45
N ARG A 207 -14.30 -0.16 2.76
CA ARG A 207 -15.37 -0.14 1.77
C ARG A 207 -15.17 0.93 0.69
N ASP A 208 -14.77 2.12 1.08
CA ASP A 208 -14.51 3.25 0.20
C ASP A 208 -13.40 2.93 -0.80
N LEU A 209 -12.31 2.27 -0.35
CA LEU A 209 -11.21 1.88 -1.21
C LEU A 209 -11.59 0.74 -2.16
N VAL A 210 -12.37 -0.26 -1.71
CA VAL A 210 -12.89 -1.31 -2.59
C VAL A 210 -13.72 -0.71 -3.71
N HIS A 211 -14.65 0.21 -3.40
CA HIS A 211 -15.44 0.90 -4.42
C HIS A 211 -14.54 1.69 -5.38
N MET A 212 -13.58 2.44 -4.82
CA MET A 212 -12.68 3.27 -5.62
C MET A 212 -11.83 2.45 -6.59
N ILE A 213 -11.27 1.33 -6.14
CA ILE A 213 -10.47 0.44 -6.99
C ILE A 213 -11.35 -0.18 -8.08
N LEU A 214 -12.51 -0.75 -7.72
CA LEU A 214 -13.40 -1.41 -8.69
C LEU A 214 -14.04 -0.46 -9.70
N ASP A 215 -14.25 0.81 -9.33
CA ASP A 215 -14.91 1.78 -10.20
C ASP A 215 -13.92 2.54 -11.11
N ASN A 216 -12.62 2.54 -10.79
CA ASN A 216 -11.63 3.36 -11.51
C ASN A 216 -10.46 2.57 -12.13
N CYS A 217 -10.21 1.32 -11.73
CA CYS A 217 -9.22 0.47 -12.40
C CYS A 217 -9.89 -0.33 -13.53
N SER A 218 -9.26 -0.40 -14.70
CA SER A 218 -9.79 -1.14 -15.85
C SER A 218 -9.79 -2.66 -15.62
N SER A 219 -8.76 -3.18 -14.95
CA SER A 219 -8.61 -4.61 -14.66
C SER A 219 -7.86 -4.82 -13.34
N PRO A 220 -8.51 -4.58 -12.19
CA PRO A 220 -7.85 -4.77 -10.90
C PRO A 220 -7.55 -6.23 -10.62
N ALA A 221 -6.30 -6.53 -10.25
CA ALA A 221 -5.94 -7.84 -9.72
C ALA A 221 -6.67 -8.09 -8.38
N HIS A 222 -6.99 -9.34 -8.12
CA HIS A 222 -7.88 -9.71 -7.01
C HIS A 222 -7.34 -10.84 -6.14
N ASP A 223 -6.13 -11.30 -6.44
CA ASP A 223 -5.46 -12.36 -5.69
C ASP A 223 -5.08 -11.88 -4.28
N GLY A 224 -4.95 -12.84 -3.39
CA GLY A 224 -4.61 -12.63 -2.00
C GLY A 224 -3.83 -13.80 -1.40
N VAL A 225 -3.54 -13.70 -0.11
CA VAL A 225 -2.77 -14.68 0.63
C VAL A 225 -3.32 -16.10 0.47
N ASN A 226 -2.42 -17.09 0.38
CA ASN A 226 -2.76 -18.51 0.23
C ASN A 226 -3.69 -18.82 -0.96
N GLY A 227 -3.55 -18.11 -2.07
CA GLY A 227 -4.41 -18.30 -3.24
C GLY A 227 -5.85 -17.84 -3.04
N GLY A 228 -6.16 -17.18 -1.92
CA GLY A 228 -7.45 -16.54 -1.70
C GLY A 228 -7.68 -15.41 -2.70
N THR A 229 -8.91 -14.91 -2.75
CA THR A 229 -9.27 -13.76 -3.60
C THR A 229 -9.89 -12.65 -2.76
N ALA A 230 -9.99 -11.46 -3.32
CA ALA A 230 -10.70 -10.35 -2.68
C ALA A 230 -12.14 -10.72 -2.25
N LEU A 231 -12.78 -11.70 -2.92
CA LEU A 231 -14.09 -12.20 -2.49
C LEU A 231 -14.00 -13.03 -1.21
N HIS A 232 -12.96 -13.87 -1.03
CA HIS A 232 -12.72 -14.59 0.23
C HIS A 232 -12.55 -13.62 1.40
N ALA A 233 -11.73 -12.58 1.21
CA ALA A 233 -11.52 -11.53 2.19
C ALA A 233 -12.81 -10.74 2.51
N ALA A 234 -13.62 -10.43 1.50
CA ALA A 234 -14.86 -9.66 1.64
C ALA A 234 -15.97 -10.35 2.41
N ILE A 235 -15.88 -11.67 2.62
CA ILE A 235 -16.89 -12.44 3.37
C ILE A 235 -16.99 -11.97 4.82
N LEU A 236 -15.88 -11.57 5.42
CA LEU A 236 -15.84 -11.01 6.77
C LEU A 236 -16.28 -9.54 6.82
N SER A 237 -16.44 -8.91 5.68
CA SER A 237 -16.82 -7.51 5.53
C SER A 237 -18.06 -7.37 4.65
N ALA A 238 -18.84 -6.30 4.78
CA ALA A 238 -20.10 -6.12 4.05
C ALA A 238 -19.92 -5.77 2.54
N MET A 239 -18.78 -6.15 1.92
CA MET A 239 -18.42 -5.76 0.55
C MET A 239 -18.65 -6.86 -0.50
N THR A 240 -19.08 -8.05 -0.05
CA THR A 240 -19.32 -9.23 -0.90
C THR A 240 -20.17 -8.87 -2.12
N ARG A 241 -21.25 -8.08 -1.94
CA ARG A 241 -22.14 -7.68 -3.04
C ARG A 241 -21.41 -6.90 -4.12
N LYS A 242 -20.59 -5.90 -3.76
CA LYS A 242 -19.88 -5.07 -4.74
C LYS A 242 -18.90 -5.89 -5.56
N ILE A 243 -18.12 -6.76 -4.92
CA ILE A 243 -17.16 -7.64 -5.58
C ILE A 243 -17.88 -8.66 -6.48
N LEU A 244 -18.98 -9.25 -6.03
CA LEU A 244 -19.78 -10.17 -6.86
C LEU A 244 -20.41 -9.50 -8.07
N THR A 245 -20.84 -8.24 -7.94
CA THR A 245 -21.37 -7.48 -9.07
C THR A 245 -20.29 -7.19 -10.11
N TRP A 246 -19.07 -6.93 -9.65
CA TRP A 246 -17.93 -6.68 -10.51
C TRP A 246 -17.43 -7.97 -11.19
N ASN A 247 -17.22 -9.05 -10.43
CA ASN A 247 -16.76 -10.32 -10.98
C ASN A 247 -17.41 -11.53 -10.28
N PRO A 248 -18.55 -12.01 -10.78
CA PRO A 248 -19.24 -13.16 -10.20
C PRO A 248 -18.46 -14.48 -10.36
N ALA A 249 -17.50 -14.58 -11.30
CA ALA A 249 -16.70 -15.79 -11.49
C ALA A 249 -15.79 -16.11 -10.30
N LEU A 250 -15.52 -15.13 -9.41
CA LEU A 250 -14.75 -15.34 -8.19
C LEU A 250 -15.39 -16.34 -7.24
N THR A 251 -16.70 -16.61 -7.34
CA THR A 251 -17.39 -17.65 -6.55
C THR A 251 -16.84 -19.05 -6.79
N LYS A 252 -16.21 -19.28 -7.96
CA LYS A 252 -15.66 -20.58 -8.37
C LYS A 252 -14.20 -20.74 -8.06
N GLN A 253 -13.52 -19.65 -7.72
CA GLN A 253 -12.09 -19.70 -7.43
C GLN A 253 -11.85 -20.35 -6.08
N LEU A 254 -10.83 -21.22 -6.03
CA LEU A 254 -10.45 -21.95 -4.84
C LEU A 254 -9.14 -21.35 -4.29
N ASP A 255 -9.04 -21.27 -2.98
CA ASP A 255 -7.77 -20.98 -2.32
C ASP A 255 -6.82 -22.19 -2.37
N ALA A 256 -5.63 -22.06 -1.80
CA ALA A 256 -4.61 -23.12 -1.76
C ALA A 256 -5.07 -24.38 -1.01
N ASN A 257 -6.08 -24.29 -0.15
CA ASN A 257 -6.68 -25.42 0.55
C ASN A 257 -7.85 -26.04 -0.23
N GLY A 258 -8.16 -25.50 -1.41
CA GLY A 258 -9.31 -25.92 -2.22
C GLY A 258 -10.65 -25.37 -1.74
N TRP A 259 -10.64 -24.30 -0.91
CA TRP A 259 -11.87 -23.69 -0.43
C TRP A 259 -12.37 -22.63 -1.41
N SER A 260 -13.64 -22.70 -1.74
CA SER A 260 -14.34 -21.61 -2.42
C SER A 260 -14.78 -20.54 -1.41
N PRO A 261 -15.14 -19.33 -1.85
CA PRO A 261 -15.76 -18.33 -0.97
C PRO A 261 -16.96 -18.85 -0.19
N LEU A 262 -17.75 -19.78 -0.77
CA LEU A 262 -18.89 -20.39 -0.09
C LEU A 262 -18.45 -21.33 1.06
N HIS A 263 -17.37 -22.11 0.89
CA HIS A 263 -16.79 -22.92 1.96
C HIS A 263 -16.32 -22.05 3.12
N PHE A 264 -15.61 -20.96 2.79
CA PHE A 264 -15.11 -20.02 3.78
C PHE A 264 -16.28 -19.34 4.53
N ALA A 265 -17.32 -18.90 3.81
CA ALA A 265 -18.53 -18.32 4.41
C ALA A 265 -19.25 -19.28 5.36
N ALA A 266 -19.33 -20.57 4.99
CA ALA A 266 -19.94 -21.60 5.82
C ALA A 266 -19.11 -21.87 7.08
N TYR A 267 -17.78 -21.92 6.95
CA TYR A 267 -16.85 -22.16 8.05
C TYR A 267 -16.89 -21.04 9.10
N VAL A 268 -16.81 -19.80 8.68
CA VAL A 268 -16.82 -18.64 9.62
C VAL A 268 -18.22 -18.33 10.15
N GLY A 269 -19.26 -18.96 9.61
CA GLY A 269 -20.63 -18.73 10.06
C GLY A 269 -21.14 -17.32 9.73
N CYS A 270 -20.81 -16.80 8.55
CA CYS A 270 -21.14 -15.44 8.16
C CYS A 270 -22.65 -15.20 8.05
N HIS A 271 -23.02 -13.90 7.96
CA HIS A 271 -24.43 -13.51 7.94
C HIS A 271 -25.20 -14.11 6.74
N ARG A 272 -26.46 -14.51 6.99
CA ARG A 272 -27.38 -15.14 6.04
C ARG A 272 -27.45 -14.48 4.66
N THR A 273 -27.42 -13.15 4.63
CA THR A 273 -27.47 -12.39 3.36
C THR A 273 -26.25 -12.62 2.47
N ILE A 274 -25.07 -12.83 3.06
CA ILE A 274 -23.82 -13.11 2.32
C ILE A 274 -23.90 -14.50 1.69
N VAL A 275 -24.30 -15.51 2.48
CA VAL A 275 -24.49 -16.88 1.97
C VAL A 275 -25.48 -16.91 0.81
N ARG A 276 -26.63 -16.20 0.94
CA ARG A 276 -27.61 -16.10 -0.14
C ARG A 276 -27.04 -15.44 -1.40
N GLN A 277 -26.23 -14.40 -1.25
CA GLN A 277 -25.57 -13.74 -2.39
C GLN A 277 -24.56 -14.67 -3.08
N LEU A 278 -23.77 -15.41 -2.31
CA LEU A 278 -22.83 -16.40 -2.84
C LEU A 278 -23.57 -17.51 -3.58
N LEU A 279 -24.60 -18.12 -2.97
CA LEU A 279 -25.39 -19.18 -3.58
C LEU A 279 -26.06 -18.74 -4.89
N LYS A 280 -26.60 -17.51 -4.93
CA LYS A 280 -27.23 -16.95 -6.15
C LYS A 280 -26.25 -16.82 -7.31
N ASN A 281 -24.98 -16.61 -7.03
CA ASN A 281 -23.92 -16.39 -8.03
C ASN A 281 -23.00 -17.61 -8.21
N SER A 282 -23.21 -18.69 -7.45
CA SER A 282 -22.41 -19.91 -7.54
C SER A 282 -23.12 -20.95 -8.39
N ASP A 283 -22.35 -21.72 -9.16
CA ASP A 283 -22.88 -22.89 -9.83
C ASP A 283 -23.19 -24.00 -8.82
N ARG A 284 -24.13 -24.89 -9.16
CA ARG A 284 -24.44 -26.07 -8.35
C ARG A 284 -23.22 -26.91 -8.02
N TYR A 285 -22.26 -26.99 -8.95
CA TYR A 285 -21.00 -27.71 -8.75
C TYR A 285 -20.23 -27.18 -7.52
N VAL A 286 -20.13 -25.87 -7.34
CA VAL A 286 -19.39 -25.25 -6.21
C VAL A 286 -20.03 -25.59 -4.87
N ILE A 287 -21.35 -25.71 -4.83
CA ILE A 287 -22.12 -26.03 -3.62
C ILE A 287 -21.77 -27.44 -3.11
N TYR A 288 -21.58 -28.37 -4.04
CA TYR A 288 -21.28 -29.78 -3.75
C TYR A 288 -19.80 -30.13 -3.83
N LEU A 289 -18.94 -29.16 -4.11
CA LEU A 289 -17.51 -29.36 -4.17
C LEU A 289 -17.01 -29.84 -2.80
N GLY A 290 -16.39 -31.03 -2.78
CA GLY A 290 -15.79 -31.58 -1.56
C GLY A 290 -14.36 -31.11 -1.39
N VAL A 291 -14.07 -30.49 -0.26
CA VAL A 291 -12.74 -30.07 0.14
C VAL A 291 -12.07 -31.13 1.00
N LYS A 292 -10.78 -31.38 0.80
CA LYS A 292 -9.99 -32.26 1.68
C LYS A 292 -9.80 -31.56 3.02
N ASP A 293 -10.39 -32.11 4.07
CA ASP A 293 -10.10 -31.69 5.44
C ASP A 293 -8.99 -32.58 6.01
N HIS A 294 -8.00 -31.97 6.66
CA HIS A 294 -6.90 -32.70 7.28
C HIS A 294 -7.43 -33.68 8.33
N GLY A 295 -7.64 -34.94 7.92
CA GLY A 295 -7.96 -36.07 8.80
C GLY A 295 -9.39 -36.60 8.80
N ILE A 296 -10.39 -35.96 8.16
CA ILE A 296 -11.82 -36.36 8.27
C ILE A 296 -12.51 -36.64 6.92
N GLY A 297 -11.74 -36.66 5.82
CA GLY A 297 -12.29 -36.93 4.47
C GLY A 297 -12.81 -35.65 3.76
N LYS A 298 -13.45 -35.83 2.60
CA LYS A 298 -13.96 -34.70 1.80
C LYS A 298 -15.22 -34.11 2.44
N ARG A 299 -15.19 -32.81 2.78
CA ARG A 299 -16.35 -32.08 3.26
C ARG A 299 -16.82 -31.05 2.24
N THR A 300 -18.11 -30.95 2.02
CA THR A 300 -18.72 -29.88 1.20
C THR A 300 -19.00 -28.66 2.07
N ALA A 301 -19.24 -27.50 1.45
CA ALA A 301 -19.64 -26.27 2.16
C ALA A 301 -20.84 -26.50 3.11
N LEU A 302 -21.71 -27.46 2.78
CA LEU A 302 -22.85 -27.87 3.59
C LEU A 302 -22.47 -28.54 4.92
N CYS A 303 -21.30 -29.15 5.01
CA CYS A 303 -20.84 -29.89 6.20
C CYS A 303 -20.11 -29.01 7.22
N TYR A 304 -19.65 -27.83 6.83
CA TYR A 304 -18.82 -26.96 7.70
C TYR A 304 -19.61 -26.14 8.72
N HIS A 305 -20.94 -26.08 8.65
CA HIS A 305 -21.70 -25.28 9.61
C HIS A 305 -21.91 -26.04 10.91
N PRO A 306 -21.16 -25.79 12.01
CA PRO A 306 -21.23 -26.61 13.23
C PRO A 306 -22.52 -26.43 14.02
N ILE A 307 -23.28 -25.35 13.82
CA ILE A 307 -24.41 -25.00 14.71
C ILE A 307 -25.78 -25.01 13.99
N LYS A 308 -25.84 -24.94 12.66
CA LYS A 308 -27.13 -24.84 11.93
C LYS A 308 -27.11 -25.57 10.60
N LYS A 309 -26.93 -26.89 10.63
CA LYS A 309 -27.10 -27.77 9.44
C LYS A 309 -28.40 -27.45 8.66
N ASN A 310 -29.47 -27.02 9.35
CA ASN A 310 -30.77 -26.73 8.75
C ASN A 310 -30.83 -25.39 8.01
N THR A 311 -29.93 -24.41 8.27
CA THR A 311 -30.02 -23.08 7.63
C THR A 311 -29.43 -23.05 6.22
N LEU A 312 -28.32 -23.72 5.97
CA LEU A 312 -27.72 -23.75 4.62
C LEU A 312 -28.54 -24.65 3.69
N ILE A 313 -29.04 -25.77 4.23
CA ILE A 313 -29.92 -26.74 3.51
C ILE A 313 -31.26 -26.09 3.17
N SER A 314 -31.89 -25.33 4.08
CA SER A 314 -33.14 -24.63 3.79
C SER A 314 -33.00 -23.57 2.69
N TYR A 315 -31.82 -22.98 2.50
CA TYR A 315 -31.57 -22.02 1.44
C TYR A 315 -31.34 -22.62 0.06
N ILE A 316 -30.90 -23.87 0.00
CA ILE A 316 -30.69 -24.60 -1.26
C ILE A 316 -31.97 -25.18 -1.76
N LEU A 317 -32.95 -25.42 -0.85
CA LEU A 317 -34.25 -26.03 -1.15
C LEU A 317 -35.36 -25.00 -1.42
N GLU A 318 -35.17 -23.71 -1.08
CA GLU A 318 -35.99 -22.56 -1.50
C GLU A 318 -35.49 -21.99 -2.84
#